data_b406ae9fb6035a79b97e9450b7cf6f40
#
_entry.id   b406ae9fb6035a79b97e9450b7cf6f40
#
_cell.length_a   1.000
_cell.length_b   1.000
_cell.length_c   1.000
_cell.angle_alpha   90.00
_cell.angle_beta   90.00
_cell.angle_gamma   90.00
#
_symmetry.space_group_name_H-M   'P 1'
#
loop_
_entity.id
_entity.type
_entity.pdbx_description
1 polymer ?
#
loop_
_entity_poly.entity_id
_entity_poly.type
_entity_poly.pdbx_seq_one_letter_code
_entity_poly.pdbx_strand_id
1 'polypeptide(L)'
;MTSKTTSNSEKSSISRQIRRNNDLIKGNMKMNAELIDAISQLTNAVSGIGTKNEETESSDSTAETATLPVHLYMLLDRSGSMSGWQNDVIGGFNSFIKEQQTEKDECSVTLVQFDGQDPYEKILDAEKLESVQELDASVYSPRGNTPLLDALGRLIKSAEKRNTKTPEDVLVWVFTDGLENASSEFTAAQIKDLVTEKEKEGWTFMFMGAGIDSYAVSGNLGFAESNTSHFLKSVDGIDAAFHQSARSMHSYRSKAPQDRLAQKRAMWEDRREAEDLL
;
A
#
# COMPACT_ATOMS: atom_id res chain seq x y z
N MET A 1 17.17 45.45 3.65
CA MET A 1 15.94 45.37 2.85
C MET A 1 16.33 45.21 1.40
N THR A 2 16.33 44.01 0.88
CA THR A 2 16.54 43.72 -0.56
C THR A 2 15.36 42.90 -1.03
N SER A 3 14.38 43.57 -1.66
CA SER A 3 13.24 42.91 -2.33
C SER A 3 13.75 42.23 -3.61
N LYS A 4 13.63 40.91 -3.67
CA LYS A 4 13.83 40.16 -4.92
C LYS A 4 12.65 40.44 -5.86
N THR A 5 12.85 41.32 -6.85
CA THR A 5 11.96 41.47 -8.00
C THR A 5 12.15 40.24 -8.90
N THR A 6 11.21 39.31 -8.87
CA THR A 6 11.11 38.23 -9.87
C THR A 6 10.99 38.85 -11.26
N SER A 7 11.85 38.47 -12.20
CA SER A 7 11.92 39.08 -13.53
C SER A 7 10.63 38.76 -14.32
N ASN A 8 10.24 39.68 -15.20
CA ASN A 8 9.06 39.53 -16.09
C ASN A 8 9.17 38.27 -16.97
N SER A 9 10.37 37.78 -17.24
CA SER A 9 10.63 36.53 -17.98
C SER A 9 10.22 35.27 -17.21
N GLU A 10 10.45 35.23 -15.90
CA GLU A 10 10.05 34.09 -15.05
C GLU A 10 8.53 34.01 -14.91
N LYS A 11 7.86 35.14 -14.72
CA LYS A 11 6.38 35.21 -14.68
C LYS A 11 5.75 34.74 -16.00
N SER A 12 6.33 35.10 -17.14
CA SER A 12 5.89 34.64 -18.45
C SER A 12 6.13 33.15 -18.68
N SER A 13 7.20 32.58 -18.15
CA SER A 13 7.50 31.15 -18.21
C SER A 13 6.52 30.34 -17.38
N ILE A 14 6.28 30.75 -16.13
CA ILE A 14 5.32 30.11 -15.22
C ILE A 14 3.90 30.14 -15.81
N SER A 15 3.48 31.28 -16.35
CA SER A 15 2.15 31.41 -16.97
C SER A 15 1.97 30.50 -18.19
N ARG A 16 3.02 30.27 -18.98
CA ARG A 16 3.00 29.32 -20.11
C ARG A 16 2.92 27.87 -19.63
N GLN A 17 3.61 27.54 -18.53
CA GLN A 17 3.58 26.20 -17.95
C GLN A 17 2.22 25.86 -17.34
N ILE A 18 1.60 26.82 -16.64
CA ILE A 18 0.23 26.68 -16.12
C ILE A 18 -0.78 26.48 -17.26
N ARG A 19 -0.68 27.22 -18.35
CA ARG A 19 -1.57 27.02 -19.52
C ARG A 19 -1.42 25.62 -20.11
N ARG A 20 -0.18 25.13 -20.32
CA ARG A 20 0.06 23.78 -20.84
C ARG A 20 -0.52 22.70 -19.95
N ASN A 21 -0.36 22.83 -18.62
CA ASN A 21 -0.93 21.88 -17.67
C ASN A 21 -2.46 21.89 -17.69
N ASN A 22 -3.07 23.06 -17.78
CA ASN A 22 -4.53 23.18 -17.88
C ASN A 22 -5.07 22.59 -19.18
N ASP A 23 -4.36 22.72 -20.29
CA ASP A 23 -4.75 22.13 -21.58
C ASP A 23 -4.62 20.59 -21.54
N LEU A 24 -3.59 20.06 -20.89
CA LEU A 24 -3.43 18.62 -20.63
C LEU A 24 -4.56 18.06 -19.74
N ILE A 25 -4.90 18.75 -18.67
CA ILE A 25 -6.00 18.36 -17.77
C ILE A 25 -7.33 18.34 -18.54
N LYS A 26 -7.63 19.36 -19.35
CA LYS A 26 -8.83 19.39 -20.20
C LYS A 26 -8.86 18.25 -21.22
N GLY A 27 -7.70 17.94 -21.82
CA GLY A 27 -7.57 16.81 -22.76
C GLY A 27 -7.88 15.47 -22.08
N ASN A 28 -7.33 15.23 -20.90
CA ASN A 28 -7.58 14.02 -20.13
C ASN A 28 -9.04 13.90 -19.67
N MET A 29 -9.67 15.03 -19.25
CA MET A 29 -11.09 15.03 -18.87
C MET A 29 -12.00 14.69 -20.06
N LYS A 30 -11.68 15.19 -21.25
CA LYS A 30 -12.44 14.90 -22.46
C LYS A 30 -12.31 13.41 -22.84
N MET A 31 -11.09 12.88 -22.82
CA MET A 31 -10.82 11.46 -23.11
C MET A 31 -11.53 10.51 -22.13
N ASN A 32 -11.56 10.85 -20.85
CA ASN A 32 -12.29 10.09 -19.84
C ASN A 32 -13.80 10.13 -20.08
N ALA A 33 -14.37 11.27 -20.49
CA ALA A 33 -15.79 11.38 -20.82
C ALA A 33 -16.16 10.51 -22.04
N GLU A 34 -15.33 10.50 -23.07
CA GLU A 34 -15.51 9.66 -24.27
C GLU A 34 -15.41 8.16 -23.93
N LEU A 35 -14.52 7.77 -23.00
CA LEU A 35 -14.41 6.40 -22.52
C LEU A 35 -15.63 5.95 -21.72
N ILE A 36 -16.16 6.80 -20.86
CA ILE A 36 -17.38 6.53 -20.09
C ILE A 36 -18.57 6.33 -21.03
N ASP A 37 -18.70 7.18 -22.06
CA ASP A 37 -19.78 7.05 -23.06
C ASP A 37 -19.66 5.74 -23.86
N ALA A 38 -18.45 5.38 -24.28
CA ALA A 38 -18.18 4.10 -24.95
C ALA A 38 -18.52 2.87 -24.08
N ILE A 39 -18.16 2.90 -22.80
CA ILE A 39 -18.52 1.84 -21.84
C ILE A 39 -20.05 1.75 -21.68
N SER A 40 -20.73 2.88 -21.57
CA SER A 40 -22.20 2.92 -21.47
C SER A 40 -22.89 2.36 -22.71
N GLN A 41 -22.37 2.64 -23.89
CA GLN A 41 -22.88 2.08 -25.16
C GLN A 41 -22.67 0.56 -25.24
N LEU A 42 -21.50 0.06 -24.80
CA LEU A 42 -21.22 -1.38 -24.74
C LEU A 42 -22.16 -2.09 -23.75
N THR A 43 -22.38 -1.51 -22.58
CA THR A 43 -23.29 -2.06 -21.57
C THR A 43 -24.72 -2.14 -22.11
N ASN A 44 -25.19 -1.13 -22.81
CA ASN A 44 -26.52 -1.11 -23.44
C ASN A 44 -26.63 -2.11 -24.60
N ALA A 45 -25.56 -2.32 -25.38
CA ALA A 45 -25.52 -3.29 -26.46
C ALA A 45 -25.58 -4.73 -25.93
N VAL A 46 -24.88 -5.02 -24.82
CA VAL A 46 -24.92 -6.34 -24.15
C VAL A 46 -26.30 -6.62 -23.56
N SER A 47 -26.94 -5.60 -22.96
CA SER A 47 -28.30 -5.73 -22.41
C SER A 47 -29.38 -5.95 -23.48
N GLY A 48 -29.14 -5.55 -24.73
CA GLY A 48 -30.04 -5.71 -25.87
C GLY A 48 -30.00 -7.10 -26.54
N ILE A 49 -29.06 -7.96 -26.22
CA ILE A 49 -28.88 -9.29 -26.82
C ILE A 49 -29.73 -10.37 -26.10
N GLY A 50 -30.33 -10.06 -24.98
CA GLY A 50 -31.00 -11.00 -24.07
C GLY A 50 -32.51 -11.05 -24.11
N THR A 51 -33.21 -11.04 -25.29
CA THR A 51 -34.64 -11.37 -25.35
C THR A 51 -35.01 -12.15 -26.60
N LYS A 52 -34.82 -13.45 -26.58
CA LYS A 52 -35.67 -14.48 -27.19
C LYS A 52 -35.21 -15.87 -26.76
N ASN A 53 -36.01 -16.48 -25.98
CA ASN A 53 -36.50 -17.88 -25.96
C ASN A 53 -36.43 -18.56 -24.61
N GLU A 54 -37.67 -18.98 -24.26
CA GLU A 54 -38.09 -20.22 -23.57
C GLU A 54 -37.85 -20.32 -22.06
N GLU A 55 -39.02 -20.37 -21.41
CA GLU A 55 -39.22 -20.77 -20.03
C GLU A 55 -38.59 -22.14 -19.76
N THR A 56 -37.57 -22.15 -18.94
CA THR A 56 -37.18 -23.28 -18.10
C THR A 56 -36.69 -22.71 -16.77
N GLU A 57 -37.14 -23.31 -15.71
CA GLU A 57 -37.03 -22.94 -14.31
C GLU A 57 -35.70 -22.30 -13.90
N SER A 58 -35.79 -21.12 -13.28
CA SER A 58 -34.69 -20.29 -12.75
C SER A 58 -34.00 -21.00 -11.60
N SER A 59 -32.79 -21.47 -11.83
CA SER A 59 -31.80 -21.42 -10.78
C SER A 59 -31.18 -20.00 -10.81
N ASP A 60 -31.47 -19.21 -9.81
CA ASP A 60 -30.89 -17.91 -9.55
C ASP A 60 -29.37 -18.08 -9.33
N SER A 61 -28.59 -18.01 -10.42
CA SER A 61 -27.18 -17.86 -10.37
C SER A 61 -26.85 -16.37 -10.54
N THR A 62 -27.03 -15.60 -9.48
CA THR A 62 -26.22 -14.40 -9.28
C THR A 62 -24.77 -14.88 -9.37
N ALA A 63 -24.08 -14.55 -10.44
CA ALA A 63 -22.64 -14.69 -10.51
C ALA A 63 -22.06 -13.78 -9.40
N GLU A 64 -21.92 -14.32 -8.18
CA GLU A 64 -21.07 -13.74 -7.17
C GLU A 64 -19.70 -13.60 -7.82
N THR A 65 -19.30 -12.38 -8.09
CA THR A 65 -17.91 -12.08 -8.41
C THR A 65 -17.10 -12.57 -7.19
N ALA A 66 -16.50 -13.74 -7.35
CA ALA A 66 -15.73 -14.38 -6.27
C ALA A 66 -14.71 -13.37 -5.76
N THR A 67 -14.86 -12.98 -4.50
CA THR A 67 -13.95 -12.04 -3.84
C THR A 67 -12.62 -12.73 -3.64
N LEU A 68 -11.54 -12.15 -4.14
CA LEU A 68 -10.21 -12.67 -3.84
C LEU A 68 -9.93 -12.53 -2.34
N PRO A 69 -9.39 -13.57 -1.68
CA PRO A 69 -8.97 -13.47 -0.29
C PRO A 69 -7.86 -12.43 -0.15
N VAL A 70 -7.89 -11.66 0.92
CA VAL A 70 -6.87 -10.65 1.19
C VAL A 70 -5.60 -11.32 1.68
N HIS A 71 -4.45 -10.92 1.12
CA HIS A 71 -3.15 -11.30 1.66
C HIS A 71 -2.34 -10.06 2.04
N LEU A 72 -2.07 -9.93 3.32
CA LEU A 72 -1.25 -8.86 3.87
C LEU A 72 0.21 -9.31 3.96
N TYR A 73 1.07 -8.69 3.15
CA TYR A 73 2.51 -8.85 3.20
C TYR A 73 3.12 -7.71 4.01
N MET A 74 3.63 -8.02 5.19
CA MET A 74 4.21 -7.05 6.10
C MET A 74 5.74 -7.14 6.05
N LEU A 75 6.40 -6.01 5.79
CA LEU A 75 7.84 -5.85 5.81
C LEU A 75 8.23 -4.98 7.00
N LEU A 76 8.78 -5.59 8.04
CA LEU A 76 9.07 -4.96 9.32
C LEU A 76 10.57 -4.76 9.48
N ASP A 77 10.98 -3.52 9.55
CA ASP A 77 12.37 -3.14 9.81
C ASP A 77 12.81 -3.58 11.21
N ARG A 78 13.89 -4.35 11.23
CA ARG A 78 14.55 -4.80 12.46
C ARG A 78 16.01 -4.30 12.50
N SER A 79 16.30 -3.22 11.82
CA SER A 79 17.64 -2.62 11.82
C SER A 79 18.00 -2.01 13.18
N GLY A 80 19.29 -1.70 13.37
CA GLY A 80 19.80 -1.20 14.63
C GLY A 80 19.20 0.13 15.07
N SER A 81 18.67 0.95 14.16
CA SER A 81 17.95 2.18 14.48
C SER A 81 16.66 1.95 15.26
N MET A 82 16.05 0.75 15.13
CA MET A 82 14.89 0.34 15.90
C MET A 82 15.21 -0.04 17.35
N SER A 83 16.50 -0.05 17.75
CA SER A 83 16.91 -0.31 19.15
C SER A 83 16.31 0.72 20.10
N GLY A 84 15.74 0.22 21.20
CA GLY A 84 15.02 1.05 22.17
C GLY A 84 13.51 1.13 21.92
N TRP A 85 13.02 0.71 20.75
CA TRP A 85 11.59 0.69 20.37
C TRP A 85 11.04 -0.72 20.23
N GLN A 86 11.81 -1.72 20.62
CA GLN A 86 11.47 -3.14 20.45
C GLN A 86 10.10 -3.48 21.04
N ASN A 87 9.85 -3.08 22.28
CA ASN A 87 8.60 -3.39 22.96
C ASN A 87 7.40 -2.66 22.34
N ASP A 88 7.61 -1.42 21.88
CA ASP A 88 6.56 -0.61 21.26
C ASP A 88 6.15 -1.18 19.91
N VAL A 89 7.12 -1.64 19.12
CA VAL A 89 6.86 -2.33 17.83
C VAL A 89 6.16 -3.67 18.05
N ILE A 90 6.62 -4.47 19.01
CA ILE A 90 5.96 -5.75 19.35
C ILE A 90 4.52 -5.50 19.83
N GLY A 91 4.32 -4.55 20.74
CA GLY A 91 2.99 -4.20 21.26
C GLY A 91 2.07 -3.69 20.15
N GLY A 92 2.56 -2.79 19.31
CA GLY A 92 1.83 -2.25 18.17
C GLY A 92 1.43 -3.32 17.15
N PHE A 93 2.38 -4.20 16.77
CA PHE A 93 2.09 -5.34 15.88
C PHE A 93 1.02 -6.26 16.49
N ASN A 94 1.17 -6.64 17.76
CA ASN A 94 0.22 -7.53 18.42
C ASN A 94 -1.18 -6.91 18.52
N SER A 95 -1.26 -5.61 18.80
CA SER A 95 -2.54 -4.86 18.81
C SER A 95 -3.15 -4.82 17.41
N PHE A 96 -2.34 -4.53 16.37
CA PHE A 96 -2.78 -4.56 14.98
C PHE A 96 -3.38 -5.92 14.61
N ILE A 97 -2.68 -7.03 14.89
CA ILE A 97 -3.16 -8.38 14.58
C ILE A 97 -4.48 -8.68 15.30
N LYS A 98 -4.60 -8.34 16.59
CA LYS A 98 -5.85 -8.53 17.36
C LYS A 98 -7.02 -7.77 16.76
N GLU A 99 -6.83 -6.52 16.35
CA GLU A 99 -7.88 -5.75 15.69
C GLU A 99 -8.28 -6.41 14.36
N GLN A 100 -7.30 -6.87 13.57
CA GLN A 100 -7.59 -7.54 12.31
C GLN A 100 -8.31 -8.88 12.46
N GLN A 101 -8.09 -9.60 13.56
CA GLN A 101 -8.74 -10.89 13.85
C GLN A 101 -10.24 -10.74 14.18
N THR A 102 -10.74 -9.52 14.36
CA THR A 102 -12.19 -9.29 14.57
C THR A 102 -13.01 -9.41 13.29
N GLU A 103 -12.38 -9.27 12.12
CA GLU A 103 -13.02 -9.42 10.81
C GLU A 103 -13.21 -10.90 10.45
N LYS A 104 -14.29 -11.18 9.66
CA LYS A 104 -14.68 -12.55 9.31
C LYS A 104 -14.29 -12.93 7.87
N ASP A 105 -13.72 -12.02 7.09
CA ASP A 105 -13.25 -12.30 5.74
C ASP A 105 -11.98 -13.15 5.76
N GLU A 106 -11.75 -13.89 4.68
CA GLU A 106 -10.52 -14.64 4.53
C GLU A 106 -9.33 -13.70 4.34
N CYS A 107 -8.40 -13.73 5.29
CA CYS A 107 -7.17 -12.97 5.23
C CYS A 107 -5.99 -13.83 5.66
N SER A 108 -4.91 -13.76 4.89
CA SER A 108 -3.62 -14.37 5.23
C SER A 108 -2.56 -13.31 5.51
N VAL A 109 -1.56 -13.65 6.30
CA VAL A 109 -0.45 -12.76 6.64
C VAL A 109 0.88 -13.44 6.32
N THR A 110 1.73 -12.71 5.62
CA THR A 110 3.17 -13.01 5.52
C THR A 110 3.91 -11.90 6.22
N LEU A 111 4.66 -12.23 7.27
CA LEU A 111 5.52 -11.29 7.99
C LEU A 111 6.97 -11.58 7.66
N VAL A 112 7.66 -10.58 7.13
CA VAL A 112 9.11 -10.59 6.90
C VAL A 112 9.74 -9.52 7.76
N GLN A 113 10.78 -9.89 8.49
CA GLN A 113 11.68 -8.97 9.17
C GLN A 113 12.96 -8.84 8.35
N PHE A 114 13.59 -7.67 8.39
CA PHE A 114 14.84 -7.46 7.67
C PHE A 114 15.84 -6.60 8.46
N ASP A 115 17.09 -6.98 8.39
CA ASP A 115 18.25 -6.29 8.95
C ASP A 115 19.53 -6.61 8.17
N GLY A 116 20.66 -6.00 8.53
CA GLY A 116 21.94 -6.21 7.82
C GLY A 116 22.56 -7.59 7.99
N GLN A 117 22.07 -8.43 8.90
CA GLN A 117 22.54 -9.82 9.08
C GLN A 117 21.63 -10.81 8.35
N ASP A 118 20.32 -10.53 8.31
CA ASP A 118 19.34 -11.28 7.52
C ASP A 118 18.42 -10.31 6.77
N PRO A 119 18.68 -10.06 5.48
CA PRO A 119 17.89 -9.15 4.69
C PRO A 119 16.45 -9.61 4.42
N TYR A 120 16.10 -10.87 4.75
CA TYR A 120 14.78 -11.41 4.45
C TYR A 120 14.43 -12.61 5.34
N GLU A 121 14.19 -12.38 6.60
CA GLU A 121 13.75 -13.42 7.54
C GLU A 121 12.23 -13.52 7.55
N LYS A 122 11.68 -14.62 7.03
CA LYS A 122 10.25 -14.86 7.01
C LYS A 122 9.80 -15.44 8.35
N ILE A 123 9.01 -14.70 9.11
CA ILE A 123 8.46 -15.09 10.41
C ILE A 123 7.12 -15.79 10.24
N LEU A 124 6.25 -15.27 9.37
CA LEU A 124 4.97 -15.88 8.99
C LEU A 124 4.96 -16.09 7.49
N ASP A 125 4.48 -17.23 7.01
CA ASP A 125 4.39 -17.56 5.58
C ASP A 125 2.98 -17.93 5.19
N ALA A 126 2.20 -16.93 4.78
CA ALA A 126 0.79 -17.07 4.41
C ALA A 126 -0.04 -17.73 5.53
N GLU A 127 0.25 -17.37 6.76
CA GLU A 127 -0.51 -17.85 7.91
C GLU A 127 -1.90 -17.24 7.88
N LYS A 128 -2.93 -18.06 8.17
CA LYS A 128 -4.27 -17.52 8.33
C LYS A 128 -4.29 -16.53 9.47
N LEU A 129 -4.84 -15.34 9.24
CA LEU A 129 -4.82 -14.25 10.21
C LEU A 129 -5.38 -14.67 11.58
N GLU A 130 -6.44 -15.50 11.60
CA GLU A 130 -7.04 -16.04 12.84
C GLU A 130 -6.09 -16.90 13.67
N SER A 131 -5.04 -17.47 13.05
CA SER A 131 -4.05 -18.34 13.68
C SER A 131 -2.77 -17.63 14.10
N VAL A 132 -2.58 -16.37 13.69
CA VAL A 132 -1.36 -15.60 13.98
C VAL A 132 -1.23 -15.39 15.47
N GLN A 133 -0.09 -15.82 16.03
CA GLN A 133 0.24 -15.65 17.44
C GLN A 133 0.95 -14.30 17.68
N GLU A 134 0.98 -13.88 18.92
CA GLU A 134 1.69 -12.67 19.32
C GLU A 134 3.20 -12.81 19.08
N LEU A 135 3.83 -11.73 18.60
CA LEU A 135 5.29 -11.61 18.60
C LEU A 135 5.78 -11.35 20.02
N ASP A 136 7.01 -11.78 20.27
CA ASP A 136 7.75 -11.47 21.49
C ASP A 136 9.20 -11.04 21.20
N ALA A 137 9.94 -10.73 22.26
CA ALA A 137 11.32 -10.26 22.15
C ALA A 137 12.33 -11.34 21.67
N SER A 138 11.94 -12.61 21.62
CA SER A 138 12.78 -13.66 21.04
C SER A 138 12.73 -13.65 19.51
N VAL A 139 11.63 -13.14 18.95
CA VAL A 139 11.38 -13.08 17.49
C VAL A 139 11.82 -11.73 16.92
N TYR A 140 11.51 -10.61 17.58
CA TYR A 140 11.87 -9.29 17.10
C TYR A 140 12.99 -8.68 17.96
N SER A 141 14.21 -8.63 17.43
CA SER A 141 15.39 -8.08 18.11
C SER A 141 16.22 -7.22 17.16
N PRO A 142 16.18 -5.87 17.30
CA PRO A 142 16.86 -4.94 16.40
C PRO A 142 18.36 -5.11 16.33
N ARG A 143 18.94 -5.09 15.09
CA ARG A 143 20.37 -5.26 14.83
C ARG A 143 20.78 -4.86 13.41
N GLY A 144 22.05 -4.48 13.24
CA GLY A 144 22.68 -4.29 11.93
C GLY A 144 22.16 -3.08 11.13
N ASN A 145 22.32 -3.15 9.83
CA ASN A 145 21.98 -2.12 8.83
C ASN A 145 20.57 -2.34 8.24
N THR A 146 20.19 -1.47 7.28
CA THR A 146 18.84 -1.42 6.70
C THR A 146 18.86 -1.76 5.19
N PRO A 147 18.83 -3.04 4.78
CA PRO A 147 18.77 -3.47 3.38
C PRO A 147 17.32 -3.47 2.85
N LEU A 148 16.67 -2.29 2.85
CA LEU A 148 15.26 -2.11 2.52
C LEU A 148 14.93 -2.53 1.09
N LEU A 149 15.79 -2.20 0.10
CA LEU A 149 15.53 -2.51 -1.30
C LEU A 149 15.58 -4.02 -1.55
N ASP A 150 16.56 -4.71 -0.96
CA ASP A 150 16.70 -6.17 -1.09
C ASP A 150 15.52 -6.88 -0.43
N ALA A 151 15.14 -6.45 0.77
CA ALA A 151 13.99 -6.97 1.50
C ALA A 151 12.68 -6.81 0.70
N LEU A 152 12.40 -5.60 0.22
CA LEU A 152 11.19 -5.29 -0.54
C LEU A 152 11.16 -6.01 -1.89
N GLY A 153 12.29 -6.04 -2.63
CA GLY A 153 12.39 -6.73 -3.89
C GLY A 153 12.15 -8.25 -3.77
N ARG A 154 12.73 -8.87 -2.75
CA ARG A 154 12.51 -10.30 -2.44
C ARG A 154 11.06 -10.56 -2.03
N LEU A 155 10.44 -9.67 -1.24
CA LEU A 155 9.04 -9.78 -0.83
C LEU A 155 8.11 -9.74 -2.05
N ILE A 156 8.26 -8.74 -2.93
CA ILE A 156 7.46 -8.61 -4.16
C ILE A 156 7.61 -9.86 -5.03
N LYS A 157 8.83 -10.35 -5.26
CA LYS A 157 9.06 -11.55 -6.06
C LYS A 157 8.48 -12.82 -5.43
N SER A 158 8.51 -12.94 -4.11
CA SER A 158 7.90 -14.06 -3.38
C SER A 158 6.38 -14.02 -3.49
N ALA A 159 5.78 -12.85 -3.28
CA ALA A 159 4.35 -12.62 -3.41
C ALA A 159 3.85 -12.85 -4.85
N GLU A 160 4.56 -12.36 -5.86
CA GLU A 160 4.27 -12.61 -7.28
C GLU A 160 4.21 -14.10 -7.61
N LYS A 161 5.22 -14.87 -7.16
CA LYS A 161 5.28 -16.32 -7.37
C LYS A 161 4.11 -17.04 -6.71
N ARG A 162 3.64 -16.56 -5.55
CA ARG A 162 2.48 -17.11 -4.86
C ARG A 162 1.19 -16.73 -5.56
N ASN A 163 0.99 -15.45 -5.87
CA ASN A 163 -0.21 -14.91 -6.48
C ASN A 163 -0.50 -15.52 -7.88
N THR A 164 0.55 -15.91 -8.62
CA THR A 164 0.41 -16.66 -9.88
C THR A 164 -0.24 -18.02 -9.68
N LYS A 165 -0.07 -18.67 -8.52
CA LYS A 165 -0.62 -20.00 -8.23
C LYS A 165 -1.96 -19.93 -7.52
N THR A 166 -2.09 -18.96 -6.63
CA THR A 166 -3.27 -18.73 -5.80
C THR A 166 -3.58 -17.23 -5.87
N PRO A 167 -4.49 -16.81 -6.76
CA PRO A 167 -4.85 -15.40 -6.88
C PRO A 167 -5.38 -14.83 -5.56
N GLU A 168 -4.82 -13.69 -5.15
CA GLU A 168 -5.10 -13.02 -3.89
C GLU A 168 -5.21 -11.51 -4.11
N ASP A 169 -5.92 -10.82 -3.23
CA ASP A 169 -5.93 -9.36 -3.15
C ASP A 169 -4.71 -8.92 -2.32
N VAL A 170 -3.63 -8.55 -3.00
CA VAL A 170 -2.31 -8.34 -2.41
C VAL A 170 -2.15 -6.93 -1.85
N LEU A 171 -1.86 -6.83 -0.56
CA LEU A 171 -1.49 -5.60 0.13
C LEU A 171 -0.08 -5.75 0.73
N VAL A 172 0.82 -4.84 0.36
CA VAL A 172 2.19 -4.77 0.88
C VAL A 172 2.31 -3.59 1.82
N TRP A 173 2.72 -3.83 3.05
CA TRP A 173 2.91 -2.79 4.06
C TRP A 173 4.36 -2.77 4.54
N VAL A 174 5.04 -1.65 4.37
CA VAL A 174 6.41 -1.40 4.80
C VAL A 174 6.40 -0.52 6.04
N PHE A 175 7.05 -0.98 7.10
CA PHE A 175 7.27 -0.23 8.33
C PHE A 175 8.77 -0.11 8.60
N THR A 176 9.31 1.13 8.60
CA THR A 176 10.75 1.39 8.77
C THR A 176 11.01 2.75 9.44
N ASP A 177 12.10 2.86 10.19
CA ASP A 177 12.60 4.12 10.74
C ASP A 177 13.95 4.55 10.14
N GLY A 178 14.43 3.78 9.15
CA GLY A 178 15.77 3.93 8.59
C GLY A 178 15.81 4.19 7.09
N LEU A 179 16.89 4.89 6.68
CA LEU A 179 17.26 5.01 5.29
C LEU A 179 17.93 3.73 4.82
N GLU A 180 17.65 3.35 3.58
CA GLU A 180 18.38 2.33 2.85
C GLU A 180 19.90 2.55 2.92
N ASN A 181 20.66 1.55 3.35
CA ASN A 181 22.10 1.70 3.48
C ASN A 181 22.91 0.39 3.29
N ALA A 182 22.28 -0.72 2.92
CA ALA A 182 22.94 -2.02 2.89
C ALA A 182 22.50 -2.96 1.76
N SER A 183 21.57 -2.57 0.90
CA SER A 183 21.12 -3.39 -0.22
C SER A 183 22.20 -3.57 -1.29
N SER A 184 22.22 -4.73 -1.89
CA SER A 184 23.20 -5.12 -2.93
C SER A 184 22.57 -5.83 -4.13
N GLU A 185 21.33 -6.31 -4.03
CA GLU A 185 20.63 -7.06 -5.09
C GLU A 185 19.75 -6.15 -5.94
N PHE A 186 19.05 -5.21 -5.29
CA PHE A 186 18.11 -4.32 -5.94
C PHE A 186 18.52 -2.86 -5.81
N THR A 187 18.33 -2.11 -6.88
CA THR A 187 18.45 -0.65 -6.91
C THR A 187 17.07 0.00 -6.68
N ALA A 188 17.05 1.26 -6.24
CA ALA A 188 15.79 2.01 -6.09
C ALA A 188 14.99 2.10 -7.40
N ALA A 189 15.66 2.22 -8.55
CA ALA A 189 15.00 2.21 -9.86
C ALA A 189 14.28 0.88 -10.16
N GLN A 190 14.92 -0.24 -9.87
CA GLN A 190 14.30 -1.57 -10.05
C GLN A 190 13.12 -1.78 -9.12
N ILE A 191 13.20 -1.33 -7.85
CA ILE A 191 12.08 -1.37 -6.92
C ILE A 191 10.93 -0.52 -7.43
N LYS A 192 11.20 0.70 -7.88
CA LYS A 192 10.20 1.60 -8.46
C LYS A 192 9.46 0.96 -9.64
N ASP A 193 10.19 0.32 -10.54
CA ASP A 193 9.62 -0.37 -11.69
C ASP A 193 8.72 -1.53 -11.23
N LEU A 194 9.16 -2.34 -10.26
CA LEU A 194 8.39 -3.43 -9.68
C LEU A 194 7.11 -2.95 -9.00
N VAL A 195 7.20 -1.93 -8.15
CA VAL A 195 6.02 -1.34 -7.48
C VAL A 195 5.04 -0.82 -8.51
N THR A 196 5.51 -0.03 -9.48
CA THR A 196 4.66 0.55 -10.54
C THR A 196 3.98 -0.52 -11.39
N GLU A 197 4.67 -1.63 -11.70
CA GLU A 197 4.12 -2.75 -12.44
C GLU A 197 3.02 -3.45 -11.64
N LYS A 198 3.28 -3.76 -10.37
CA LYS A 198 2.35 -4.49 -9.51
C LYS A 198 1.13 -3.65 -9.11
N GLU A 199 1.25 -2.33 -8.97
CA GLU A 199 0.09 -1.44 -8.81
C GLU A 199 -0.85 -1.48 -10.02
N LYS A 200 -0.32 -1.59 -11.24
CA LYS A 200 -1.14 -1.80 -12.45
C LYS A 200 -1.86 -3.14 -12.47
N GLU A 201 -1.28 -4.15 -11.82
CA GLU A 201 -1.90 -5.46 -11.62
C GLU A 201 -2.92 -5.48 -10.47
N GLY A 202 -3.12 -4.35 -9.79
CA GLY A 202 -4.09 -4.19 -8.72
C GLY A 202 -3.56 -4.43 -7.31
N TRP A 203 -2.23 -4.57 -7.13
CA TRP A 203 -1.63 -4.62 -5.80
C TRP A 203 -1.69 -3.24 -5.12
N THR A 204 -1.68 -3.26 -3.81
CA THR A 204 -1.62 -2.04 -3.00
C THR A 204 -0.33 -2.01 -2.21
N PHE A 205 0.37 -0.88 -2.27
CA PHE A 205 1.59 -0.67 -1.51
C PHE A 205 1.38 0.47 -0.51
N MET A 206 1.76 0.23 0.74
CA MET A 206 1.65 1.17 1.85
C MET A 206 3.03 1.35 2.49
N PHE A 207 3.42 2.59 2.75
CA PHE A 207 4.70 2.94 3.35
C PHE A 207 4.48 3.75 4.62
N MET A 208 5.08 3.31 5.71
CA MET A 208 5.06 3.99 6.99
C MET A 208 6.49 4.18 7.47
N GLY A 209 6.95 5.42 7.53
CA GLY A 209 8.33 5.77 7.85
C GLY A 209 8.44 6.71 9.04
N ALA A 210 9.54 6.61 9.80
CA ALA A 210 9.86 7.52 10.89
C ALA A 210 11.31 8.02 10.80
N GLY A 211 11.56 9.24 11.28
CA GLY A 211 12.91 9.79 11.35
C GLY A 211 13.58 10.08 10.00
N ILE A 212 12.82 9.95 8.90
CA ILE A 212 13.25 10.14 7.52
C ILE A 212 12.20 10.99 6.79
N ASP A 213 12.55 11.53 5.63
CA ASP A 213 11.53 12.08 4.71
C ASP A 213 10.77 10.91 4.04
N SER A 214 9.73 10.42 4.72
CA SER A 214 8.95 9.26 4.29
C SER A 214 8.34 9.44 2.91
N TYR A 215 7.92 10.65 2.56
CA TYR A 215 7.33 10.97 1.25
C TYR A 215 8.37 10.97 0.13
N ALA A 216 9.56 11.52 0.39
CA ALA A 216 10.65 11.47 -0.59
C ALA A 216 11.17 10.04 -0.78
N VAL A 217 11.34 9.27 0.29
CA VAL A 217 11.81 7.89 0.23
C VAL A 217 10.80 7.01 -0.51
N SER A 218 9.55 7.01 -0.09
CA SER A 218 8.50 6.18 -0.70
C SER A 218 8.24 6.56 -2.16
N GLY A 219 8.21 7.85 -2.51
CA GLY A 219 8.05 8.32 -3.88
C GLY A 219 9.20 7.90 -4.81
N ASN A 220 10.44 7.87 -4.29
CA ASN A 220 11.59 7.34 -5.03
C ASN A 220 11.47 5.81 -5.29
N LEU A 221 10.71 5.09 -4.46
CA LEU A 221 10.43 3.67 -4.59
C LEU A 221 9.13 3.39 -5.37
N GLY A 222 8.41 4.41 -5.80
CA GLY A 222 7.19 4.28 -6.62
C GLY A 222 5.89 4.19 -5.83
N PHE A 223 5.92 4.31 -4.49
CA PHE A 223 4.70 4.31 -3.69
C PHE A 223 3.89 5.58 -3.94
N ALA A 224 2.59 5.45 -3.94
CA ALA A 224 1.70 6.61 -4.00
C ALA A 224 1.80 7.46 -2.73
N GLU A 225 1.77 8.79 -2.87
CA GLU A 225 1.78 9.70 -1.73
C GLU A 225 0.60 9.46 -0.78
N SER A 226 -0.58 9.17 -1.34
CA SER A 226 -1.80 8.84 -0.58
C SER A 226 -1.70 7.53 0.22
N ASN A 227 -0.71 6.69 -0.09
CA ASN A 227 -0.42 5.44 0.60
C ASN A 227 0.89 5.52 1.40
N THR A 228 1.42 6.73 1.60
CA THR A 228 2.58 7.01 2.44
C THR A 228 2.14 7.77 3.68
N SER A 229 2.66 7.38 4.84
CA SER A 229 2.46 8.07 6.11
C SER A 229 3.79 8.21 6.85
N HIS A 230 3.88 9.27 7.64
CA HIS A 230 4.99 9.51 8.54
C HIS A 230 4.54 9.30 9.99
N PHE A 231 5.39 8.73 10.83
CA PHE A 231 5.15 8.66 12.26
C PHE A 231 6.33 9.20 13.07
N LEU A 232 6.03 9.69 14.26
CA LEU A 232 7.07 10.08 15.21
C LEU A 232 7.72 8.84 15.81
N LYS A 233 9.04 8.87 15.92
CA LYS A 233 9.80 7.83 16.62
C LYS A 233 9.71 8.06 18.14
N SER A 234 8.55 7.76 18.68
CA SER A 234 8.17 7.86 20.09
C SER A 234 7.19 6.73 20.42
N VAL A 235 6.96 6.44 21.69
CA VAL A 235 5.97 5.42 22.14
C VAL A 235 4.61 5.72 21.51
N ASP A 236 4.09 6.94 21.70
CA ASP A 236 2.79 7.35 21.18
C ASP A 236 2.76 7.34 19.64
N GLY A 237 3.86 7.73 18.98
CA GLY A 237 3.94 7.76 17.53
C GLY A 237 3.95 6.36 16.90
N ILE A 238 4.65 5.39 17.47
CA ILE A 238 4.64 3.99 17.03
C ILE A 238 3.25 3.39 17.25
N ASP A 239 2.66 3.59 18.42
CA ASP A 239 1.31 3.12 18.74
C ASP A 239 0.27 3.70 17.77
N ALA A 240 0.29 5.01 17.54
CA ALA A 240 -0.58 5.68 16.57
C ALA A 240 -0.41 5.14 15.15
N ALA A 241 0.82 4.83 14.72
CA ALA A 241 1.13 4.27 13.43
C ALA A 241 0.47 2.89 13.21
N PHE A 242 0.59 2.00 14.20
CA PHE A 242 -0.06 0.69 14.14
C PHE A 242 -1.57 0.79 14.20
N HIS A 243 -2.13 1.62 15.07
CA HIS A 243 -3.58 1.86 15.14
C HIS A 243 -4.15 2.48 13.86
N GLN A 244 -3.45 3.44 13.25
CA GLN A 244 -3.85 3.98 11.95
C GLN A 244 -3.86 2.90 10.88
N SER A 245 -2.82 2.07 10.84
CA SER A 245 -2.73 0.94 9.91
C SER A 245 -3.86 -0.06 10.13
N ALA A 246 -4.17 -0.37 11.39
CA ALA A 246 -5.24 -1.30 11.74
C ALA A 246 -6.62 -0.77 11.28
N ARG A 247 -6.93 0.50 11.52
CA ARG A 247 -8.18 1.12 11.05
C ARG A 247 -8.30 1.13 9.53
N SER A 248 -7.23 1.52 8.82
CA SER A 248 -7.21 1.52 7.35
C SER A 248 -7.45 0.12 6.78
N MET A 249 -6.77 -0.87 7.33
CA MET A 249 -6.91 -2.26 6.91
C MET A 249 -8.30 -2.82 7.24
N HIS A 250 -8.83 -2.56 8.42
CA HIS A 250 -10.20 -2.92 8.83
C HIS A 250 -11.22 -2.29 7.87
N SER A 251 -11.13 -0.98 7.62
CA SER A 251 -12.00 -0.29 6.66
C SER A 251 -11.90 -0.88 5.25
N TYR A 252 -10.71 -1.29 4.83
CA TYR A 252 -10.50 -1.93 3.53
C TYR A 252 -11.18 -3.31 3.46
N ARG A 253 -10.94 -4.15 4.45
CA ARG A 253 -11.43 -5.54 4.49
C ARG A 253 -12.94 -5.62 4.64
N SER A 254 -13.56 -4.70 5.39
CA SER A 254 -15.01 -4.62 5.58
C SER A 254 -15.81 -4.18 4.35
N LYS A 255 -15.13 -3.63 3.32
CA LYS A 255 -15.78 -3.16 2.09
C LYS A 255 -16.02 -4.30 1.10
N ALA A 256 -17.08 -4.14 0.31
CA ALA A 256 -17.30 -4.97 -0.86
C ALA A 256 -16.17 -4.78 -1.90
N PRO A 257 -15.81 -5.79 -2.70
CA PRO A 257 -14.66 -5.74 -3.62
C PRO A 257 -14.66 -4.55 -4.58
N GLN A 258 -15.83 -4.19 -5.10
CA GLN A 258 -15.98 -3.03 -5.99
C GLN A 258 -15.62 -1.70 -5.30
N ASP A 259 -15.83 -1.60 -3.98
CA ASP A 259 -15.57 -0.39 -3.20
C ASP A 259 -14.11 -0.31 -2.72
N ARG A 260 -13.43 -1.47 -2.66
CA ARG A 260 -12.00 -1.57 -2.30
C ARG A 260 -11.10 -0.85 -3.29
N LEU A 261 -11.47 -0.84 -4.59
CA LEU A 261 -10.64 -0.23 -5.64
C LEU A 261 -10.39 1.27 -5.40
N ALA A 262 -11.37 2.01 -4.91
CA ALA A 262 -11.21 3.42 -4.56
C ALA A 262 -10.25 3.58 -3.39
N GLN A 263 -10.39 2.75 -2.34
CA GLN A 263 -9.56 2.82 -1.14
C GLN A 263 -8.11 2.39 -1.39
N LYS A 264 -7.83 1.48 -2.33
CA LYS A 264 -6.46 1.12 -2.73
C LYS A 264 -5.60 2.32 -3.11
N ARG A 265 -6.23 3.40 -3.60
CA ARG A 265 -5.55 4.63 -4.01
C ARG A 265 -5.38 5.64 -2.88
N ALA A 266 -5.96 5.39 -1.72
CA ALA A 266 -5.97 6.31 -0.58
C ALA A 266 -6.14 5.54 0.73
N MET A 267 -5.21 4.64 1.05
CA MET A 267 -5.26 3.82 2.27
C MET A 267 -5.17 4.67 3.54
N TRP A 268 -4.59 5.86 3.46
CA TRP A 268 -4.41 6.78 4.58
C TRP A 268 -5.31 8.03 4.46
N GLU A 269 -6.57 7.89 4.04
CA GLU A 269 -7.48 9.06 3.87
C GLU A 269 -7.63 9.90 5.16
N ASP A 270 -7.61 9.25 6.34
CA ASP A 270 -7.77 9.89 7.66
C ASP A 270 -6.45 10.37 8.29
N ARG A 271 -5.35 10.43 7.49
CA ARG A 271 -4.01 10.79 8.02
C ARG A 271 -3.91 12.18 8.64
N ARG A 272 -4.80 13.12 8.29
CA ARG A 272 -4.77 14.49 8.82
C ARG A 272 -4.95 14.55 10.34
N GLU A 273 -5.76 13.66 10.92
CA GLU A 273 -5.95 13.61 12.37
C GLU A 273 -4.69 13.15 13.13
N ALA A 274 -3.85 12.31 12.52
CA ALA A 274 -2.60 11.85 13.12
C ALA A 274 -1.44 12.84 12.90
N GLU A 275 -1.41 13.53 11.74
CA GLU A 275 -0.40 14.55 11.42
C GLU A 275 -0.66 15.88 12.15
N ASP A 276 -1.91 16.24 12.44
CA ASP A 276 -2.28 17.46 13.22
C ASP A 276 -1.93 17.32 14.72
N LEU A 277 -1.52 16.14 15.18
CA LEU A 277 -1.00 15.91 16.53
C LEU A 277 0.55 16.01 16.61
N LEU A 278 1.22 16.31 15.49
CA LEU A 278 2.65 16.48 15.35
C LEU A 278 3.05 17.95 15.35
#